data_d40e4533f77e9cd85286e668ffc73510
#
_entry.id   d40e4533f77e9cd85286e668ffc73510
#
_cell.length_a   1.000
_cell.length_b   1.000
_cell.length_c   1.000
_cell.angle_alpha   90.00
_cell.angle_beta   90.00
_cell.angle_gamma   90.00
#
_symmetry.space_group_name_H-M   'P 1'
#
loop_
_entity.id
_entity.type
_entity.pdbx_description
1 polymer ?
#
loop_
_entity_poly.entity_id
_entity_poly.type
_entity_poly.pdbx_seq_one_letter_code
_entity_poly.pdbx_strand_id
1 'polypeptide(L)'
;MSLSFKAHVQILLKEHRGERVFRFEYLGKYYWLKQPEQLKGIWLLLKPHPKQHFKEECEILQHLNNIGAPVPKLCDFSDDYLVLEDAGPTLNIWLNDETLSWAEKLHILHSAIEILINLHQQGIIHGRPAIRDIAWKDGKISFMDFESHSKSHNEHWLITRDILAFLD
;
A
#
# COMPACT_ATOMS: atom_id res chain seq x y z
N MET A 1 -21.39 24.68 5.33
CA MET A 1 -20.63 24.35 4.10
C MET A 1 -19.56 23.33 4.49
N SER A 2 -19.58 22.13 3.93
CA SER A 2 -18.51 21.18 4.15
C SER A 2 -17.25 21.65 3.42
N LEU A 3 -16.09 21.53 4.07
CA LEU A 3 -14.79 21.79 3.43
C LEU A 3 -14.62 20.85 2.23
N SER A 4 -13.96 21.33 1.17
CA SER A 4 -13.57 20.42 0.09
C SER A 4 -12.55 19.39 0.59
N PHE A 5 -12.49 18.20 -0.04
CA PHE A 5 -11.54 17.14 0.32
C PHE A 5 -10.10 17.67 0.45
N LYS A 6 -9.64 18.41 -0.56
CA LYS A 6 -8.30 18.99 -0.57
C LYS A 6 -8.06 19.99 0.58
N ALA A 7 -9.05 20.83 0.89
CA ALA A 7 -8.94 21.76 2.02
C ALA A 7 -8.87 21.02 3.36
N HIS A 8 -9.63 19.94 3.51
CA HIS A 8 -9.59 19.09 4.69
C HIS A 8 -8.20 18.43 4.85
N VAL A 9 -7.65 17.85 3.78
CA VAL A 9 -6.30 17.27 3.77
C VAL A 9 -5.23 18.33 4.17
N GLN A 10 -5.34 19.56 3.70
CA GLN A 10 -4.38 20.63 4.05
C GLN A 10 -4.43 21.02 5.53
N ILE A 11 -5.60 20.93 6.18
CA ILE A 11 -5.72 21.12 7.63
C ILE A 11 -5.04 19.97 8.37
N LEU A 12 -5.36 18.73 8.00
CA LEU A 12 -4.77 17.55 8.62
C LEU A 12 -3.23 17.51 8.52
N LEU A 13 -2.68 17.92 7.39
CA LEU A 13 -1.22 18.03 7.20
C LEU A 13 -0.55 18.98 8.19
N LYS A 14 -1.26 20.05 8.61
CA LYS A 14 -0.75 20.99 9.62
C LYS A 14 -0.88 20.43 11.04
N GLU A 15 -2.01 19.80 11.33
CA GLU A 15 -2.31 19.23 12.65
C GLU A 15 -1.42 18.01 12.97
N HIS A 16 -1.18 17.16 11.97
CA HIS A 16 -0.39 15.91 12.08
C HIS A 16 1.02 16.06 11.47
N ARG A 17 1.60 17.24 11.58
CA ARG A 17 2.93 17.51 11.04
C ARG A 17 3.99 16.61 11.70
N GLY A 18 4.65 15.77 10.89
CA GLY A 18 5.70 14.84 11.34
C GLY A 18 5.19 13.44 11.66
N GLU A 19 3.89 13.20 11.65
CA GLU A 19 3.34 11.86 11.64
C GLU A 19 3.50 11.26 10.24
N ARG A 20 4.15 10.08 10.17
CA ARG A 20 4.40 9.43 8.89
C ARG A 20 3.12 8.96 8.20
N VAL A 21 2.23 8.33 8.96
CA VAL A 21 0.97 7.75 8.44
C VAL A 21 -0.11 7.92 9.49
N PHE A 22 -1.28 8.41 9.10
CA PHE A 22 -2.45 8.43 9.96
C PHE A 22 -3.75 8.24 9.16
N ARG A 23 -4.77 7.73 9.83
CA ARG A 23 -6.09 7.46 9.27
C ARG A 23 -7.05 8.57 9.61
N PHE A 24 -7.86 8.99 8.67
CA PHE A 24 -8.89 9.99 8.89
C PHE A 24 -10.20 9.61 8.18
N GLU A 25 -11.28 10.26 8.59
CA GLU A 25 -12.59 10.10 7.96
C GLU A 25 -12.97 11.39 7.23
N TYR A 26 -13.56 11.23 6.05
CA TYR A 26 -14.16 12.32 5.30
C TYR A 26 -15.43 11.83 4.59
N LEU A 27 -16.58 12.46 4.90
CA LEU A 27 -17.91 12.12 4.36
C LEU A 27 -18.27 10.62 4.47
N GLY A 28 -18.01 10.02 5.64
CA GLY A 28 -18.33 8.62 5.92
C GLY A 28 -17.40 7.60 5.27
N LYS A 29 -16.31 8.04 4.66
CA LYS A 29 -15.26 7.17 4.12
C LYS A 29 -13.95 7.39 4.85
N TYR A 30 -13.17 6.31 4.97
CA TYR A 30 -11.86 6.35 5.60
C TYR A 30 -10.74 6.43 4.58
N TYR A 31 -9.70 7.15 4.96
CA TYR A 31 -8.51 7.43 4.15
C TYR A 31 -7.25 7.33 5.00
N TRP A 32 -6.14 7.04 4.35
CA TRP A 32 -4.82 7.07 4.93
C TRP A 32 -4.02 8.21 4.31
N LEU A 33 -3.50 9.13 5.14
CA LEU A 33 -2.56 10.15 4.74
C LEU A 33 -1.16 9.71 5.12
N LYS A 34 -0.26 9.68 4.15
CA LYS A 34 1.15 9.29 4.33
C LYS A 34 2.03 10.48 3.97
N GLN A 35 3.05 10.74 4.81
CA GLN A 35 4.05 11.79 4.63
C GLN A 35 5.45 11.19 4.56
N PRO A 36 6.44 11.84 3.91
CA PRO A 36 7.82 11.39 3.92
C PRO A 36 8.36 11.20 5.33
N GLU A 37 9.15 10.18 5.52
CA GLU A 37 9.78 9.89 6.81
C GLU A 37 10.74 11.02 7.22
N GLN A 38 10.55 11.60 8.41
CA GLN A 38 11.42 12.62 8.97
C GLN A 38 12.54 11.95 9.79
N LEU A 39 13.57 11.46 9.10
CA LEU A 39 14.71 10.83 9.74
C LEU A 39 15.65 11.87 10.37
N LYS A 40 16.16 11.58 11.60
CA LYS A 40 17.13 12.40 12.32
C LYS A 40 18.33 11.54 12.73
N GLY A 41 19.51 12.16 12.77
CA GLY A 41 20.73 11.52 13.29
C GLY A 41 21.20 10.33 12.45
N ILE A 42 21.57 9.24 13.12
CA ILE A 42 22.13 8.03 12.50
C ILE A 42 21.18 7.35 11.48
N TRP A 43 19.87 7.52 11.64
CA TRP A 43 18.86 6.97 10.73
C TRP A 43 18.91 7.59 9.33
N LEU A 44 19.36 8.84 9.22
CA LEU A 44 19.58 9.51 7.93
C LEU A 44 20.75 8.88 7.15
N LEU A 45 21.75 8.31 7.86
CA LEU A 45 22.88 7.59 7.27
C LEU A 45 22.46 6.19 6.79
N LEU A 46 21.51 5.54 7.48
CA LEU A 46 21.05 4.20 7.14
C LEU A 46 19.99 4.19 6.02
N LYS A 47 19.22 5.27 5.90
CA LYS A 47 18.24 5.47 4.82
C LYS A 47 18.51 6.83 4.16
N PRO A 48 19.51 6.96 3.28
CA PRO A 48 19.75 8.19 2.57
C PRO A 48 18.58 8.50 1.62
N HIS A 49 18.20 9.78 1.53
CA HIS A 49 17.18 10.30 0.62
C HIS A 49 15.71 9.84 0.85
N PRO A 50 15.14 10.00 2.06
CA PRO A 50 13.75 9.58 2.35
C PRO A 50 12.70 10.26 1.46
N LYS A 51 12.93 11.49 1.01
CA LYS A 51 12.07 12.20 0.06
C LYS A 51 12.07 11.58 -1.33
N GLN A 52 13.22 11.08 -1.78
CA GLN A 52 13.31 10.42 -3.08
C GLN A 52 12.57 9.08 -3.08
N HIS A 53 12.73 8.27 -2.02
CA HIS A 53 11.96 7.02 -1.86
C HIS A 53 10.46 7.27 -1.81
N PHE A 54 10.02 8.32 -1.12
CA PHE A 54 8.63 8.72 -1.08
C PHE A 54 8.09 9.12 -2.47
N LYS A 55 8.88 9.85 -3.24
CA LYS A 55 8.54 10.22 -4.61
C LYS A 55 8.43 9.00 -5.52
N GLU A 56 9.37 8.07 -5.44
CA GLU A 56 9.35 6.79 -6.18
C GLU A 56 8.09 5.98 -5.82
N GLU A 57 7.74 5.88 -4.53
CA GLU A 57 6.50 5.24 -4.08
C GLU A 57 5.25 5.92 -4.69
N CYS A 58 5.23 7.24 -4.71
CA CYS A 58 4.13 8.02 -5.28
C CYS A 58 4.00 7.77 -6.79
N GLU A 59 5.11 7.74 -7.54
CA GLU A 59 5.14 7.45 -8.97
C GLU A 59 4.67 6.02 -9.28
N ILE A 60 5.10 5.04 -8.49
CA ILE A 60 4.65 3.64 -8.61
C ILE A 60 3.13 3.56 -8.38
N LEU A 61 2.61 4.15 -7.31
CA LEU A 61 1.19 4.15 -7.00
C LEU A 61 0.34 4.84 -8.06
N GLN A 62 0.82 5.97 -8.62
CA GLN A 62 0.15 6.63 -9.73
C GLN A 62 0.08 5.73 -10.97
N HIS A 63 1.20 5.11 -11.33
CA HIS A 63 1.25 4.19 -12.46
C HIS A 63 0.28 3.02 -12.27
N LEU A 64 0.33 2.35 -11.09
CA LEU A 64 -0.52 1.22 -10.77
C LEU A 64 -2.01 1.59 -10.76
N ASN A 65 -2.37 2.77 -10.22
CA ASN A 65 -3.74 3.28 -10.28
C ASN A 65 -4.19 3.54 -11.73
N ASN A 66 -3.33 4.11 -12.58
CA ASN A 66 -3.64 4.43 -13.97
C ASN A 66 -3.91 3.18 -14.83
N ILE A 67 -3.20 2.08 -14.57
CA ILE A 67 -3.42 0.81 -15.27
C ILE A 67 -4.51 -0.06 -14.62
N GLY A 68 -5.15 0.42 -13.53
CA GLY A 68 -6.20 -0.31 -12.83
C GLY A 68 -5.71 -1.52 -12.03
N ALA A 69 -4.45 -1.52 -11.62
CA ALA A 69 -3.90 -2.57 -10.75
C ALA A 69 -4.62 -2.62 -9.40
N PRO A 70 -4.65 -3.77 -8.72
CA PRO A 70 -5.34 -3.97 -7.45
C PRO A 70 -4.56 -3.35 -6.28
N VAL A 71 -4.55 -2.03 -6.24
CA VAL A 71 -3.91 -1.20 -5.20
C VAL A 71 -4.93 -0.25 -4.58
N PRO A 72 -4.69 0.29 -3.37
CA PRO A 72 -5.53 1.32 -2.79
C PRO A 72 -5.65 2.51 -3.73
N LYS A 73 -6.87 3.07 -3.84
CA LYS A 73 -7.11 4.21 -4.71
C LYS A 73 -6.34 5.45 -4.22
N LEU A 74 -5.52 6.03 -5.08
CA LEU A 74 -4.84 7.29 -4.85
C LEU A 74 -5.82 8.45 -5.05
N CYS A 75 -6.14 9.18 -3.97
CA CYS A 75 -7.17 10.21 -3.95
C CYS A 75 -6.62 11.63 -4.07
N ASP A 76 -5.45 11.88 -3.49
CA ASP A 76 -4.72 13.16 -3.58
C ASP A 76 -3.24 12.92 -3.30
N PHE A 77 -2.35 13.74 -3.87
CA PHE A 77 -0.91 13.60 -3.67
C PHE A 77 -0.14 14.87 -4.02
N SER A 78 1.06 14.98 -3.47
CA SER A 78 2.08 15.97 -3.81
C SER A 78 3.48 15.41 -3.50
N ASP A 79 4.51 16.22 -3.63
CA ASP A 79 5.88 15.84 -3.27
C ASP A 79 6.05 15.54 -1.75
N ASP A 80 5.14 16.02 -0.92
CA ASP A 80 5.23 15.94 0.54
C ASP A 80 4.09 15.12 1.20
N TYR A 81 3.15 14.58 0.44
CA TYR A 81 2.10 13.70 0.96
C TYR A 81 1.41 12.88 -0.13
N LEU A 82 0.81 11.79 0.26
CA LEU A 82 -0.18 11.04 -0.53
C LEU A 82 -1.38 10.65 0.34
N VAL A 83 -2.55 10.56 -0.29
CA VAL A 83 -3.80 10.13 0.36
C VAL A 83 -4.37 8.95 -0.39
N LEU A 84 -4.55 7.84 0.33
CA LEU A 84 -5.12 6.60 -0.19
C LEU A 84 -6.49 6.35 0.43
N GLU A 85 -7.43 5.82 -0.34
CA GLU A 85 -8.67 5.26 0.20
C GLU A 85 -8.34 4.02 1.06
N ASP A 86 -9.03 3.86 2.19
CA ASP A 86 -8.84 2.72 3.09
C ASP A 86 -9.26 1.41 2.41
N ALA A 87 -8.29 0.56 2.15
CA ALA A 87 -8.47 -0.75 1.53
C ALA A 87 -9.02 -1.83 2.49
N GLY A 88 -9.23 -1.48 3.76
CA GLY A 88 -9.73 -2.40 4.78
C GLY A 88 -8.62 -3.12 5.56
N PRO A 89 -8.98 -4.10 6.40
CA PRO A 89 -8.04 -4.89 7.17
C PRO A 89 -7.15 -5.73 6.28
N THR A 90 -5.92 -5.95 6.73
CA THR A 90 -4.93 -6.78 6.02
C THR A 90 -5.14 -8.28 6.29
N LEU A 91 -4.57 -9.13 5.45
CA LEU A 91 -4.79 -10.58 5.52
C LEU A 91 -4.37 -11.16 6.87
N ASN A 92 -3.29 -10.66 7.48
CA ASN A 92 -2.89 -11.12 8.81
C ASN A 92 -3.97 -10.84 9.88
N ILE A 93 -4.77 -9.78 9.76
CA ILE A 93 -5.91 -9.51 10.66
C ILE A 93 -7.01 -10.53 10.40
N TRP A 94 -7.40 -10.74 9.13
CA TRP A 94 -8.44 -11.69 8.75
C TRP A 94 -8.08 -13.15 9.12
N LEU A 95 -6.83 -13.55 8.93
CA LEU A 95 -6.39 -14.91 9.26
C LEU A 95 -6.36 -15.18 10.76
N ASN A 96 -6.16 -14.15 11.58
CA ASN A 96 -6.20 -14.24 13.04
C ASN A 96 -7.61 -14.01 13.62
N ASP A 97 -8.60 -13.66 12.79
CA ASP A 97 -9.98 -13.48 13.25
C ASP A 97 -10.61 -14.84 13.58
N GLU A 98 -10.89 -15.08 14.85
CA GLU A 98 -11.50 -16.33 15.35
C GLU A 98 -12.97 -16.46 14.96
N THR A 99 -13.62 -15.39 14.50
CA THR A 99 -15.03 -15.42 14.05
C THR A 99 -15.17 -15.99 12.64
N LEU A 100 -14.11 -16.00 11.84
CA LEU A 100 -14.10 -16.56 10.50
C LEU A 100 -13.84 -18.07 10.51
N SER A 101 -14.62 -18.79 9.73
CA SER A 101 -14.40 -20.20 9.45
C SER A 101 -13.11 -20.41 8.65
N TRP A 102 -12.55 -21.62 8.71
CA TRP A 102 -11.40 -21.99 7.90
C TRP A 102 -11.67 -21.85 6.38
N ALA A 103 -12.89 -22.14 5.94
CA ALA A 103 -13.28 -22.00 4.55
C ALA A 103 -13.25 -20.54 4.08
N GLU A 104 -13.71 -19.60 4.92
CA GLU A 104 -13.63 -18.16 4.61
C GLU A 104 -12.19 -17.66 4.55
N LYS A 105 -11.35 -18.09 5.49
CA LYS A 105 -9.91 -17.75 5.47
C LYS A 105 -9.22 -18.26 4.21
N LEU A 106 -9.50 -19.50 3.81
CA LEU A 106 -8.99 -20.07 2.56
C LEU A 106 -9.48 -19.32 1.33
N HIS A 107 -10.75 -18.89 1.30
CA HIS A 107 -11.29 -18.10 0.21
C HIS A 107 -10.54 -16.76 0.04
N ILE A 108 -10.26 -16.06 1.14
CA ILE A 108 -9.50 -14.81 1.13
C ILE A 108 -8.08 -15.05 0.60
N LEU A 109 -7.40 -16.10 1.09
CA LEU A 109 -6.04 -16.46 0.62
C LEU A 109 -6.02 -16.82 -0.86
N HIS A 110 -6.97 -17.63 -1.34
CA HIS A 110 -7.11 -17.97 -2.76
C HIS A 110 -7.28 -16.72 -3.62
N SER A 111 -8.16 -15.80 -3.20
CA SER A 111 -8.36 -14.54 -3.91
C SER A 111 -7.06 -13.73 -4.01
N ALA A 112 -6.26 -13.67 -2.94
CA ALA A 112 -4.98 -12.98 -2.95
C ALA A 112 -3.96 -13.64 -3.90
N ILE A 113 -3.89 -14.97 -3.89
CA ILE A 113 -3.02 -15.74 -4.79
C ILE A 113 -3.39 -15.52 -6.25
N GLU A 114 -4.67 -15.60 -6.60
CA GLU A 114 -5.16 -15.36 -7.97
C GLU A 114 -4.79 -13.96 -8.48
N ILE A 115 -4.95 -12.96 -7.62
CA ILE A 115 -4.58 -11.58 -7.97
C ILE A 115 -3.06 -11.43 -8.11
N LEU A 116 -2.24 -12.06 -7.24
CA LEU A 116 -0.79 -12.03 -7.36
C LEU A 116 -0.31 -12.69 -8.66
N ILE A 117 -0.90 -13.83 -9.03
CA ILE A 117 -0.61 -14.50 -10.31
C ILE A 117 -0.95 -13.57 -11.49
N ASN A 118 -2.10 -12.90 -11.45
CA ASN A 118 -2.50 -11.96 -12.49
C ASN A 118 -1.55 -10.76 -12.60
N LEU A 119 -1.04 -10.24 -11.48
CA LEU A 119 -0.01 -9.20 -11.49
C LEU A 119 1.27 -9.69 -12.18
N HIS A 120 1.77 -10.88 -11.83
CA HIS A 120 2.96 -11.47 -12.45
C HIS A 120 2.77 -11.71 -13.95
N GLN A 121 1.57 -12.16 -14.38
CA GLN A 121 1.27 -12.33 -15.81
C GLN A 121 1.28 -11.02 -16.60
N GLN A 122 1.05 -9.90 -15.94
CA GLN A 122 1.16 -8.55 -16.50
C GLN A 122 2.57 -7.95 -16.37
N GLY A 123 3.54 -8.71 -15.86
CA GLY A 123 4.90 -8.23 -15.60
C GLY A 123 5.00 -7.27 -14.39
N ILE A 124 3.99 -7.23 -13.54
CA ILE A 124 3.97 -6.40 -12.35
C ILE A 124 4.50 -7.21 -11.17
N ILE A 125 5.63 -6.81 -10.65
CA ILE A 125 6.29 -7.44 -9.50
C ILE A 125 6.03 -6.58 -8.27
N HIS A 126 5.59 -7.19 -7.17
CA HIS A 126 5.35 -6.47 -5.91
C HIS A 126 6.65 -6.14 -5.17
N GLY A 127 7.53 -7.11 -5.08
CA GLY A 127 8.81 -7.00 -4.37
C GLY A 127 8.82 -7.77 -3.04
N ARG A 128 7.76 -7.68 -2.26
CA ARG A 128 7.59 -8.43 -1.01
C ARG A 128 6.12 -8.45 -0.59
N PRO A 129 5.26 -9.27 -1.21
CA PRO A 129 3.83 -9.32 -0.95
C PRO A 129 3.52 -10.11 0.34
N ALA A 130 3.96 -9.61 1.50
CA ALA A 130 3.64 -10.24 2.77
C ALA A 130 2.15 -10.06 3.11
N ILE A 131 1.57 -11.00 3.86
CA ILE A 131 0.14 -10.97 4.24
C ILE A 131 -0.29 -9.72 5.00
N ARG A 132 0.63 -9.00 5.63
CA ARG A 132 0.39 -7.70 6.29
C ARG A 132 0.30 -6.52 5.30
N ASP A 133 0.78 -6.71 4.08
CA ASP A 133 0.84 -5.70 3.02
C ASP A 133 -0.25 -5.94 1.95
N ILE A 134 -1.18 -6.86 2.23
CA ILE A 134 -2.32 -7.21 1.38
C ILE A 134 -3.61 -7.00 2.18
N ALA A 135 -4.48 -6.12 1.71
CA ALA A 135 -5.79 -5.87 2.32
C ALA A 135 -6.90 -6.60 1.58
N TRP A 136 -7.95 -6.97 2.32
CA TRP A 136 -9.18 -7.51 1.77
C TRP A 136 -10.39 -6.76 2.34
N LYS A 137 -11.27 -6.30 1.44
CA LYS A 137 -12.49 -5.59 1.80
C LYS A 137 -13.56 -5.82 0.75
N ASP A 138 -14.74 -6.24 1.18
CA ASP A 138 -15.92 -6.41 0.31
C ASP A 138 -15.62 -7.24 -0.96
N GLY A 139 -14.87 -8.33 -0.82
CA GLY A 139 -14.47 -9.21 -1.92
C GLY A 139 -13.35 -8.68 -2.81
N LYS A 140 -12.70 -7.59 -2.44
CA LYS A 140 -11.60 -6.99 -3.19
C LYS A 140 -10.28 -7.12 -2.45
N ILE A 141 -9.26 -7.55 -3.17
CA ILE A 141 -7.86 -7.57 -2.73
C ILE A 141 -7.19 -6.26 -3.17
N SER A 142 -6.37 -5.71 -2.28
CA SER A 142 -5.50 -4.56 -2.57
C SER A 142 -4.11 -4.82 -2.04
N PHE A 143 -3.11 -4.77 -2.91
CA PHE A 143 -1.70 -4.87 -2.56
C PHE A 143 -1.14 -3.50 -2.22
N MET A 144 -0.37 -3.41 -1.14
CA MET A 144 0.24 -2.18 -0.63
C MET A 144 1.76 -2.34 -0.56
N ASP A 145 2.48 -1.23 -0.48
CA ASP A 145 3.93 -1.21 -0.24
C ASP A 145 4.76 -1.88 -1.36
N PHE A 146 4.42 -1.61 -2.63
CA PHE A 146 5.23 -2.03 -3.77
C PHE A 146 6.65 -1.49 -3.66
N GLU A 147 7.63 -2.36 -3.81
CA GLU A 147 9.04 -1.97 -3.81
C GLU A 147 9.50 -1.59 -5.23
N SER A 148 10.38 -0.59 -5.33
CA SER A 148 11.06 -0.29 -6.59
C SER A 148 12.10 -1.37 -6.88
N HIS A 149 12.15 -1.84 -8.13
CA HIS A 149 13.10 -2.86 -8.55
C HIS A 149 14.18 -2.29 -9.45
N SER A 150 15.40 -2.71 -9.22
CA SER A 150 16.48 -2.52 -10.17
C SER A 150 16.19 -3.33 -11.45
N LYS A 151 16.26 -2.67 -12.63
CA LYS A 151 16.10 -3.32 -13.94
C LYS A 151 17.13 -4.42 -14.25
N SER A 152 18.10 -4.64 -13.35
CA SER A 152 19.17 -5.64 -13.48
C SER A 152 18.78 -7.03 -12.99
N HIS A 153 17.63 -7.21 -12.36
CA HIS A 153 17.22 -8.50 -11.83
C HIS A 153 16.43 -9.30 -12.86
N ASN A 154 16.70 -10.62 -12.90
CA ASN A 154 15.94 -11.55 -13.71
C ASN A 154 14.48 -11.62 -13.21
N GLU A 155 13.51 -11.49 -14.12
CA GLU A 155 12.08 -11.51 -13.83
C GLU A 155 11.66 -12.79 -13.10
N HIS A 156 12.14 -13.97 -13.52
CA HIS A 156 11.85 -15.23 -12.83
C HIS A 156 12.32 -15.24 -11.38
N TRP A 157 13.47 -14.63 -11.10
CA TRP A 157 13.95 -14.49 -9.73
C TRP A 157 13.06 -13.58 -8.90
N LEU A 158 12.60 -12.45 -9.47
CA LEU A 158 11.70 -11.51 -8.81
C LEU A 158 10.34 -12.17 -8.48
N ILE A 159 9.75 -12.89 -9.43
CA ILE A 159 8.51 -13.65 -9.22
C ILE A 159 8.71 -14.71 -8.11
N THR A 160 9.81 -15.47 -8.16
CA THR A 160 10.12 -16.46 -7.12
C THR A 160 10.23 -15.81 -5.74
N ARG A 161 10.88 -14.66 -5.64
CA ARG A 161 10.99 -13.90 -4.40
C ARG A 161 9.62 -13.47 -3.87
N ASP A 162 8.73 -12.98 -4.74
CA ASP A 162 7.37 -12.60 -4.38
C ASP A 162 6.59 -13.80 -3.83
N ILE A 163 6.68 -14.95 -4.49
CA ILE A 163 6.00 -16.18 -4.02
C ILE A 163 6.51 -16.60 -2.65
N LEU A 164 7.82 -16.58 -2.44
CA LEU A 164 8.41 -16.94 -1.14
C LEU A 164 7.99 -15.94 -0.04
N ALA A 165 7.98 -14.64 -0.34
CA ALA A 165 7.57 -13.62 0.61
C ALA A 165 6.05 -13.67 0.95
N PHE A 166 5.22 -14.20 0.05
CA PHE A 166 3.80 -14.43 0.31
C PHE A 166 3.56 -15.61 1.25
N LEU A 167 4.44 -16.63 1.18
CA LEU A 167 4.32 -17.87 1.97
C LEU A 167 4.94 -17.75 3.38
N ASP A 168 5.73 -16.70 3.64
CA ASP A 168 6.44 -16.45 4.90
C ASP A 168 5.56 -15.67 5.91
#